data_d9dd63d79a08e9709fc97e1ad5b89e02
#
_entry.id   d9dd63d79a08e9709fc97e1ad5b89e02
#
_cell.length_a   1.000
_cell.length_b   1.000
_cell.length_c   1.000
_cell.angle_alpha   90.00
_cell.angle_beta   90.00
_cell.angle_gamma   90.00
#
_symmetry.space_group_name_H-M   'P 1'
#
loop_
_entity.id
_entity.type
_entity.pdbx_description
1 polymer ?
#
loop_
_entity_poly.entity_id
_entity_poly.type
_entity_poly.pdbx_seq_one_letter_code
_entity_poly.pdbx_strand_id
1 'polypeptide(L)'
;MLFGPAYKGIPLSVATTMAIANKYDADIRYCSNRKEIKDHGDKGILIGSPINDGDKVVIIEDVTTAGTSIQETLPIVKAQGDVDVLGLVVSVDRMERGQGEKSALMEIEENYGLKTTAIVTMAEVVEHLYNKPYKGKVVIDDTLKAAIDAYYEQYGVK
;
A
#
# COMPACT_ATOMS: atom_id res chain seq x y z
N MET A 1 14.78 -3.96 0.30
CA MET A 1 14.47 -2.64 0.88
C MET A 1 12.98 -2.34 0.78
N LEU A 2 12.48 -1.36 1.56
CA LEU A 2 11.10 -0.89 1.49
C LEU A 2 11.04 0.43 0.74
N PHE A 3 10.02 0.61 -0.11
CA PHE A 3 9.76 1.86 -0.77
C PHE A 3 8.37 2.37 -0.38
N GLY A 4 8.32 3.56 0.23
CA GLY A 4 7.08 4.19 0.66
C GLY A 4 6.77 5.43 -0.18
N PRO A 5 5.85 5.35 -1.16
CA PRO A 5 5.49 6.50 -1.98
C PRO A 5 4.97 7.68 -1.17
N ALA A 6 5.31 8.89 -1.58
CA ALA A 6 4.83 10.10 -0.91
C ALA A 6 3.30 10.27 -1.13
N TYR A 7 2.57 10.56 -0.05
CA TYR A 7 3.10 10.96 1.25
C TYR A 7 2.88 9.89 2.34
N LYS A 8 1.81 9.08 2.28
CA LYS A 8 1.44 8.15 3.35
C LYS A 8 2.35 6.93 3.43
N GLY A 9 2.92 6.50 2.31
CA GLY A 9 3.93 5.45 2.28
C GLY A 9 5.20 5.78 3.06
N ILE A 10 5.56 7.08 3.19
CA ILE A 10 6.76 7.51 3.93
C ILE A 10 6.73 7.03 5.39
N PRO A 11 5.75 7.45 6.22
CA PRO A 11 5.70 6.98 7.62
C PRO A 11 5.49 5.47 7.73
N LEU A 12 4.78 4.84 6.79
CA LEU A 12 4.58 3.39 6.79
C LEU A 12 5.91 2.64 6.59
N SER A 13 6.71 3.05 5.60
CA SER A 13 8.01 2.42 5.34
C SER A 13 8.97 2.59 6.52
N VAL A 14 9.04 3.79 7.13
CA VAL A 14 9.86 4.05 8.31
C VAL A 14 9.42 3.20 9.49
N ALA A 15 8.13 3.22 9.83
CA ALA A 15 7.61 2.45 10.96
C ALA A 15 7.81 0.94 10.78
N THR A 16 7.60 0.43 9.55
CA THR A 16 7.81 -0.99 9.24
C THR A 16 9.28 -1.37 9.36
N THR A 17 10.20 -0.55 8.85
CA THR A 17 11.65 -0.78 8.98
C THR A 17 12.06 -0.83 10.45
N MET A 18 11.61 0.11 11.26
CA MET A 18 11.88 0.11 12.71
C MET A 18 11.30 -1.13 13.40
N ALA A 19 10.09 -1.54 13.05
CA ALA A 19 9.45 -2.72 13.63
C ALA A 19 10.20 -4.01 13.24
N ILE A 20 10.67 -4.13 12.01
CA ILE A 20 11.48 -5.26 11.54
C ILE A 20 12.80 -5.31 12.29
N ALA A 21 13.52 -4.19 12.43
CA ALA A 21 14.76 -4.14 13.17
C ALA A 21 14.56 -4.57 14.62
N ASN A 22 13.56 -4.03 15.31
CA ASN A 22 13.29 -4.35 16.71
C ASN A 22 12.83 -5.80 16.93
N LYS A 23 12.04 -6.36 16.01
CA LYS A 23 11.41 -7.67 16.21
C LYS A 23 12.27 -8.82 15.70
N TYR A 24 13.02 -8.59 14.63
CA TYR A 24 13.74 -9.65 13.91
C TYR A 24 15.24 -9.43 13.85
N ASP A 25 15.76 -8.36 14.48
CA ASP A 25 17.18 -7.98 14.44
C ASP A 25 17.71 -7.92 12.99
N ALA A 26 16.89 -7.37 12.08
CA ALA A 26 17.17 -7.30 10.66
C ALA A 26 17.26 -5.84 10.21
N ASP A 27 18.37 -5.49 9.56
CA ASP A 27 18.57 -4.15 8.99
C ASP A 27 17.99 -4.09 7.57
N ILE A 28 16.87 -3.39 7.45
CA ILE A 28 16.17 -3.18 6.17
C ILE A 28 16.25 -1.69 5.81
N ARG A 29 16.81 -1.39 4.64
CA ARG A 29 16.81 -0.02 4.12
C ARG A 29 15.43 0.41 3.68
N TYR A 30 15.13 1.70 3.78
CA TYR A 30 13.93 2.30 3.21
C TYR A 30 14.25 3.49 2.31
N CYS A 31 13.36 3.75 1.37
CA CYS A 31 13.40 4.86 0.45
C CYS A 31 11.99 5.38 0.18
N SER A 32 11.89 6.63 -0.23
CA SER A 32 10.64 7.28 -0.62
C SER A 32 10.92 8.28 -1.73
N ASN A 33 9.90 8.61 -2.53
CA ASN A 33 10.02 9.70 -3.50
C ASN A 33 9.59 11.04 -2.89
N ARG A 34 10.04 12.11 -3.50
CA ARG A 34 9.49 13.46 -3.33
C ARG A 34 8.42 13.69 -4.40
N LYS A 35 7.38 14.45 -4.07
CA LYS A 35 6.42 14.94 -5.10
C LYS A 35 6.99 16.07 -5.93
N GLU A 36 7.93 16.82 -5.38
CA GLU A 36 8.59 17.95 -6.04
C GLU A 36 10.10 17.75 -6.09
N ILE A 37 10.70 18.03 -7.23
CA ILE A 37 12.17 18.00 -7.40
C ILE A 37 12.75 19.22 -6.70
N LYS A 38 13.70 19.00 -5.79
CA LYS A 38 14.47 20.09 -5.17
C LYS A 38 15.74 20.36 -5.97
N ASP A 39 15.96 21.62 -6.28
CA ASP A 39 17.18 22.16 -6.93
C ASP A 39 18.23 22.64 -5.91
N HIS A 40 17.87 22.72 -4.62
CA HIS A 40 18.76 23.16 -3.53
C HIS A 40 18.85 22.11 -2.42
N GLY A 41 20.02 22.00 -1.79
CA GLY A 41 20.30 21.04 -0.71
C GLY A 41 20.47 19.63 -1.23
N ASP A 42 19.84 18.64 -0.56
CA ASP A 42 19.77 17.26 -1.05
C ASP A 42 19.00 17.23 -2.36
N LYS A 43 19.75 17.29 -3.45
CA LYS A 43 19.20 17.21 -4.81
C LYS A 43 18.70 15.79 -5.07
N GLY A 44 17.58 15.69 -5.80
CA GLY A 44 17.05 14.42 -6.29
C GLY A 44 15.60 14.19 -5.94
N ILE A 45 15.07 13.15 -6.53
CA ILE A 45 13.67 12.74 -6.39
C ILE A 45 13.45 11.80 -5.20
N LEU A 46 14.51 11.23 -4.62
CA LEU A 46 14.44 10.25 -3.55
C LEU A 46 14.82 10.83 -2.18
N ILE A 47 14.30 10.20 -1.13
CA ILE A 47 14.58 10.45 0.27
C ILE A 47 14.87 9.12 0.94
N GLY A 48 15.88 9.06 1.82
CA GLY A 48 16.29 7.84 2.51
C GLY A 48 17.48 7.17 1.84
N SER A 49 17.52 5.85 1.86
CA SER A 49 18.63 5.09 1.28
C SER A 49 18.59 5.11 -0.26
N PRO A 50 19.74 5.22 -0.92
CA PRO A 50 19.80 5.08 -2.37
C PRO A 50 19.31 3.69 -2.80
N ILE A 51 18.73 3.62 -3.99
CA ILE A 51 18.39 2.38 -4.68
C ILE A 51 19.56 2.06 -5.60
N ASN A 52 20.04 0.82 -5.57
CA ASN A 52 21.18 0.37 -6.37
C ASN A 52 20.80 -0.84 -7.23
N ASP A 53 21.64 -1.13 -8.23
CA ASP A 53 21.51 -2.34 -9.04
C ASP A 53 21.47 -3.59 -8.18
N GLY A 54 20.59 -4.51 -8.50
CA GLY A 54 20.36 -5.76 -7.77
C GLY A 54 19.49 -5.62 -6.50
N ASP A 55 19.02 -4.43 -6.17
CA ASP A 55 18.13 -4.26 -5.03
C ASP A 55 16.78 -4.95 -5.25
N LYS A 56 16.31 -5.61 -4.19
CA LYS A 56 14.95 -6.15 -4.10
C LYS A 56 14.07 -5.18 -3.33
N VAL A 57 13.01 -4.69 -3.98
CA VAL A 57 12.15 -3.63 -3.47
C VAL A 57 10.74 -4.14 -3.20
N VAL A 58 10.20 -3.85 -2.02
CA VAL A 58 8.78 -4.00 -1.71
C VAL A 58 8.18 -2.62 -1.51
N ILE A 59 7.11 -2.33 -2.23
CA ILE A 59 6.38 -1.06 -2.11
C ILE A 59 5.36 -1.18 -0.97
N ILE A 60 5.24 -0.15 -0.15
CA ILE A 60 4.28 -0.08 0.97
C ILE A 60 3.39 1.13 0.83
N GLU A 61 2.07 0.89 0.83
CA GLU A 61 1.04 1.94 0.76
C GLU A 61 -0.03 1.75 1.83
N ASP A 62 -0.83 2.77 2.06
CA ASP A 62 -1.99 2.66 2.95
C ASP A 62 -3.14 1.91 2.28
N VAL A 63 -3.57 2.36 1.12
CA VAL A 63 -4.63 1.76 0.27
C VAL A 63 -4.30 2.00 -1.19
N THR A 64 -4.89 1.23 -2.08
CA THR A 64 -4.92 1.54 -3.51
C THR A 64 -6.35 1.41 -4.05
N THR A 65 -6.75 2.29 -4.96
CA THR A 65 -8.09 2.28 -5.56
C THR A 65 -8.06 2.01 -7.06
N ALA A 66 -7.22 2.73 -7.79
CA ALA A 66 -7.10 2.60 -9.26
C ALA A 66 -5.68 2.24 -9.72
N GLY A 67 -4.79 1.86 -8.79
CA GLY A 67 -3.39 1.55 -9.12
C GLY A 67 -2.54 2.75 -9.56
N THR A 68 -3.07 3.97 -9.52
CA THR A 68 -2.37 5.19 -9.97
C THR A 68 -1.04 5.40 -9.26
N SER A 69 -1.00 5.14 -7.94
CA SER A 69 0.25 5.25 -7.18
C SER A 69 1.34 4.31 -7.70
N ILE A 70 0.99 3.10 -8.09
CA ILE A 70 1.93 2.13 -8.67
C ILE A 70 2.38 2.57 -10.05
N GLN A 71 1.47 3.10 -10.88
CA GLN A 71 1.82 3.64 -12.20
C GLN A 71 2.87 4.76 -12.11
N GLU A 72 2.75 5.62 -11.10
CA GLU A 72 3.72 6.70 -10.85
C GLU A 72 5.02 6.18 -10.21
N THR A 73 4.91 5.23 -9.29
CA THR A 73 6.04 4.77 -8.46
C THR A 73 6.99 3.84 -9.19
N LEU A 74 6.47 2.88 -9.97
CA LEU A 74 7.31 1.89 -10.65
C LEU A 74 8.36 2.51 -11.59
N PRO A 75 8.02 3.51 -12.44
CA PRO A 75 9.01 4.18 -13.27
C PRO A 75 10.10 4.88 -12.44
N ILE A 76 9.73 5.48 -11.30
CA ILE A 76 10.68 6.17 -10.41
C ILE A 76 11.69 5.17 -9.84
N VAL A 77 11.21 4.03 -9.34
CA VAL A 77 12.05 2.98 -8.75
C VAL A 77 12.93 2.35 -9.82
N LYS A 78 12.38 1.96 -10.97
CA LYS A 78 13.10 1.32 -12.06
C LYS A 78 14.12 2.26 -12.75
N ALA A 79 13.92 3.57 -12.69
CA ALA A 79 14.87 4.53 -13.22
C ALA A 79 16.16 4.65 -12.38
N GLN A 80 16.20 4.06 -11.19
CA GLN A 80 17.38 4.11 -10.31
C GLN A 80 18.45 3.07 -10.65
N GLY A 81 18.08 1.99 -11.36
CA GLY A 81 18.98 0.92 -11.72
C GLY A 81 18.24 -0.38 -12.10
N ASP A 82 19.01 -1.45 -12.27
CA ASP A 82 18.46 -2.79 -12.49
C ASP A 82 17.96 -3.37 -11.16
N VAL A 83 16.67 -3.14 -10.88
CA VAL A 83 16.05 -3.48 -9.60
C VAL A 83 14.88 -4.45 -9.78
N ASP A 84 14.73 -5.35 -8.82
CA ASP A 84 13.65 -6.33 -8.76
C ASP A 84 12.55 -5.83 -7.79
N VAL A 85 11.42 -5.36 -8.34
CA VAL A 85 10.27 -4.98 -7.52
C VAL A 85 9.41 -6.22 -7.25
N LEU A 86 9.51 -6.72 -6.02
CA LEU A 86 8.91 -8.00 -5.61
C LEU A 86 7.40 -7.93 -5.41
N GLY A 87 6.87 -6.77 -5.00
CA GLY A 87 5.44 -6.64 -4.75
C GLY A 87 5.03 -5.36 -4.04
N LEU A 88 3.74 -5.31 -3.77
CA LEU A 88 3.04 -4.23 -3.07
C LEU A 88 2.36 -4.76 -1.81
N VAL A 89 2.58 -4.11 -0.69
CA VAL A 89 1.84 -4.32 0.56
C VAL A 89 0.98 -3.11 0.84
N VAL A 90 -0.33 -3.30 1.03
CA VAL A 90 -1.24 -2.24 1.45
C VAL A 90 -1.75 -2.49 2.87
N SER A 91 -2.07 -1.44 3.61
CA SER A 91 -2.64 -1.61 4.94
C SER A 91 -4.04 -2.20 4.86
N VAL A 92 -4.87 -1.71 3.94
CA VAL A 92 -6.25 -2.17 3.78
C VAL A 92 -6.54 -2.43 2.30
N ASP A 93 -7.02 -3.64 2.00
CA ASP A 93 -7.71 -3.89 0.74
C ASP A 93 -9.16 -3.45 0.88
N ARG A 94 -9.52 -2.41 0.15
CA ARG A 94 -10.90 -1.90 0.14
C ARG A 94 -11.87 -2.79 -0.60
N MET A 95 -11.39 -3.81 -1.32
CA MET A 95 -12.19 -4.74 -2.12
C MET A 95 -13.11 -4.05 -3.14
N GLU A 96 -12.71 -2.88 -3.58
CA GLU A 96 -13.40 -2.11 -4.62
C GLU A 96 -12.87 -2.49 -6.01
N ARG A 97 -13.72 -2.34 -7.02
CA ARG A 97 -13.27 -2.47 -8.41
C ARG A 97 -12.23 -1.41 -8.72
N GLY A 98 -11.20 -1.80 -9.46
CA GLY A 98 -10.19 -0.90 -10.00
C GLY A 98 -10.73 -0.10 -11.19
N GLN A 99 -10.01 -0.11 -12.29
CA GLN A 99 -10.45 0.52 -13.54
C GLN A 99 -11.42 -0.37 -14.33
N GLY A 100 -11.41 -1.67 -14.09
CA GLY A 100 -12.28 -2.67 -14.72
C GLY A 100 -13.21 -3.34 -13.71
N GLU A 101 -13.41 -4.65 -13.89
CA GLU A 101 -14.29 -5.47 -13.03
C GLU A 101 -13.54 -6.11 -11.85
N LYS A 102 -12.20 -6.18 -11.93
CA LYS A 102 -11.33 -6.76 -10.92
C LYS A 102 -10.98 -5.74 -9.84
N SER A 103 -10.48 -6.22 -8.70
CA SER A 103 -9.95 -5.32 -7.67
C SER A 103 -8.68 -4.62 -8.17
N ALA A 104 -8.40 -3.44 -7.60
CA ALA A 104 -7.18 -2.73 -7.91
C ALA A 104 -5.91 -3.57 -7.65
N LEU A 105 -5.90 -4.40 -6.62
CA LEU A 105 -4.78 -5.30 -6.34
C LEU A 105 -4.62 -6.38 -7.42
N MET A 106 -5.72 -7.00 -7.86
CA MET A 106 -5.69 -7.98 -8.97
C MET A 106 -5.23 -7.36 -10.28
N GLU A 107 -5.70 -6.14 -10.59
CA GLU A 107 -5.25 -5.41 -11.79
C GLU A 107 -3.75 -5.09 -11.73
N ILE A 108 -3.22 -4.73 -10.55
CA ILE A 108 -1.79 -4.49 -10.35
C ILE A 108 -0.99 -5.77 -10.58
N GLU A 109 -1.43 -6.90 -10.05
CA GLU A 109 -0.77 -8.19 -10.27
C GLU A 109 -0.70 -8.55 -11.76
N GLU A 110 -1.80 -8.40 -12.47
CA GLU A 110 -1.89 -8.74 -13.90
C GLU A 110 -1.09 -7.78 -14.77
N ASN A 111 -1.20 -6.47 -14.52
CA ASN A 111 -0.60 -5.45 -15.38
C ASN A 111 0.91 -5.30 -15.17
N TYR A 112 1.39 -5.56 -13.94
CA TYR A 112 2.80 -5.30 -13.57
C TYR A 112 3.56 -6.54 -13.12
N GLY A 113 2.89 -7.70 -12.96
CA GLY A 113 3.52 -8.91 -12.46
C GLY A 113 3.96 -8.84 -11.00
N LEU A 114 3.44 -7.89 -10.23
CA LEU A 114 3.77 -7.69 -8.84
C LEU A 114 2.89 -8.58 -7.95
N LYS A 115 3.48 -9.20 -6.94
CA LYS A 115 2.68 -9.82 -5.87
C LYS A 115 2.04 -8.73 -5.03
N THR A 116 0.74 -8.83 -4.77
CA THR A 116 0.05 -7.90 -3.88
C THR A 116 -0.44 -8.60 -2.62
N THR A 117 -0.47 -7.86 -1.52
CA THR A 117 -1.06 -8.32 -0.26
C THR A 117 -1.57 -7.16 0.56
N ALA A 118 -2.57 -7.42 1.39
CA ALA A 118 -3.08 -6.46 2.37
C ALA A 118 -2.87 -6.99 3.79
N ILE A 119 -2.73 -6.09 4.76
CA ILE A 119 -2.71 -6.47 6.18
C ILE A 119 -4.11 -6.93 6.60
N VAL A 120 -5.16 -6.25 6.10
CA VAL A 120 -6.57 -6.56 6.36
C VAL A 120 -7.43 -6.17 5.16
N THR A 121 -8.51 -6.91 4.95
CA THR A 121 -9.55 -6.58 3.98
C THR A 121 -10.75 -5.89 4.65
N MET A 122 -11.51 -5.12 3.88
CA MET A 122 -12.75 -4.53 4.42
C MET A 122 -13.78 -5.59 4.83
N ALA A 123 -13.81 -6.75 4.17
CA ALA A 123 -14.66 -7.86 4.59
C ALA A 123 -14.31 -8.34 6.02
N GLU A 124 -13.02 -8.54 6.30
CA GLU A 124 -12.54 -8.92 7.63
C GLU A 124 -12.84 -7.84 8.68
N VAL A 125 -12.70 -6.56 8.32
CA VAL A 125 -13.06 -5.44 9.22
C VAL A 125 -14.55 -5.48 9.56
N VAL A 126 -15.40 -5.66 8.55
CA VAL A 126 -16.85 -5.77 8.75
C VAL A 126 -17.20 -6.99 9.61
N GLU A 127 -16.68 -8.16 9.28
CA GLU A 127 -16.89 -9.38 10.05
C GLU A 127 -16.45 -9.24 11.51
N HIS A 128 -15.32 -8.57 11.75
CA HIS A 128 -14.80 -8.35 13.08
C HIS A 128 -15.64 -7.41 13.93
N LEU A 129 -16.24 -6.36 13.32
CA LEU A 129 -16.91 -5.28 14.03
C LEU A 129 -18.45 -5.36 14.00
N TYR A 130 -19.04 -6.13 13.08
CA TYR A 130 -20.49 -6.21 12.92
C TYR A 130 -21.15 -6.77 14.16
N ASN A 131 -22.04 -5.96 14.75
CA ASN A 131 -22.78 -6.26 15.99
C ASN A 131 -21.89 -6.68 17.18
N LYS A 132 -20.58 -6.36 17.13
CA LYS A 132 -19.65 -6.62 18.21
C LYS A 132 -19.24 -5.32 18.89
N PRO A 133 -19.22 -5.26 20.23
CA PRO A 133 -18.81 -4.05 20.92
C PRO A 133 -17.29 -3.85 20.82
N TYR A 134 -16.87 -2.68 20.34
CA TYR A 134 -15.51 -2.20 20.41
C TYR A 134 -15.45 -1.01 21.36
N LYS A 135 -14.63 -1.10 22.43
CA LYS A 135 -14.54 -0.08 23.50
C LYS A 135 -15.93 0.32 24.04
N GLY A 136 -16.82 -0.67 24.23
CA GLY A 136 -18.15 -0.47 24.80
C GLY A 136 -19.22 0.07 23.84
N LYS A 137 -18.93 0.18 22.55
CA LYS A 137 -19.89 0.63 21.52
C LYS A 137 -19.89 -0.31 20.33
N VAL A 138 -21.08 -0.60 19.78
CA VAL A 138 -21.21 -1.26 18.48
C VAL A 138 -20.90 -0.21 17.41
N VAL A 139 -19.86 -0.46 16.60
CA VAL A 139 -19.41 0.44 15.55
C VAL A 139 -20.16 0.17 14.26
N ILE A 140 -20.31 -1.10 13.89
CA ILE A 140 -21.07 -1.54 12.72
C ILE A 140 -22.32 -2.24 13.22
N ASP A 141 -23.42 -1.53 13.23
CA ASP A 141 -24.78 -2.05 13.50
C ASP A 141 -25.45 -2.50 12.20
N ASP A 142 -26.70 -2.97 12.29
CA ASP A 142 -27.47 -3.44 11.14
C ASP A 142 -27.68 -2.32 10.09
N THR A 143 -27.85 -1.08 10.54
CA THR A 143 -28.06 0.07 9.64
C THR A 143 -26.81 0.37 8.85
N LEU A 144 -25.65 0.43 9.52
CA LEU A 144 -24.37 0.67 8.85
C LEU A 144 -23.98 -0.52 7.97
N LYS A 145 -24.25 -1.76 8.44
CA LYS A 145 -24.02 -2.98 7.63
C LYS A 145 -24.80 -2.94 6.33
N ALA A 146 -26.10 -2.60 6.36
CA ALA A 146 -26.91 -2.48 5.16
C ALA A 146 -26.38 -1.39 4.18
N ALA A 147 -25.90 -0.27 4.72
CA ALA A 147 -25.29 0.78 3.90
C ALA A 147 -23.96 0.32 3.26
N ILE A 148 -23.14 -0.44 3.99
CA ILE A 148 -21.91 -1.04 3.47
C ILE A 148 -22.24 -2.04 2.36
N ASP A 149 -23.24 -2.90 2.54
CA ASP A 149 -23.64 -3.88 1.54
C ASP A 149 -24.11 -3.21 0.25
N ALA A 150 -24.97 -2.18 0.36
CA ALA A 150 -25.41 -1.38 -0.79
C ALA A 150 -24.24 -0.68 -1.52
N TYR A 151 -23.24 -0.20 -0.76
CA TYR A 151 -22.03 0.37 -1.33
C TYR A 151 -21.25 -0.67 -2.14
N TYR A 152 -21.08 -1.89 -1.60
CA TYR A 152 -20.34 -2.95 -2.28
C TYR A 152 -21.11 -3.58 -3.44
N GLU A 153 -22.46 -3.53 -3.45
CA GLU A 153 -23.24 -3.88 -4.65
C GLU A 153 -22.89 -2.96 -5.83
N GLN A 154 -22.61 -1.70 -5.55
CA GLN A 154 -22.31 -0.70 -6.58
C GLN A 154 -20.82 -0.67 -6.96
N TYR A 155 -19.91 -0.74 -5.99
CA TYR A 155 -18.48 -0.48 -6.18
C TYR A 155 -17.58 -1.69 -5.91
N GLY A 156 -18.09 -2.72 -5.26
CA GLY A 156 -17.33 -3.90 -4.89
C GLY A 156 -16.96 -4.78 -6.08
N VAL A 157 -15.93 -5.58 -5.90
CA VAL A 157 -15.58 -6.68 -6.81
C VAL A 157 -16.70 -7.72 -6.77
N LYS A 158 -17.07 -8.26 -7.92
CA LYS A 158 -18.08 -9.30 -8.05
C LYS A 158 -17.46 -10.68 -8.15
#